data_e2b9307cd874cdbd48ee62734599fe6b
#
_entry.id   e2b9307cd874cdbd48ee62734599fe6b
#
_cell.length_a   1.000
_cell.length_b   1.000
_cell.length_c   1.000
_cell.angle_alpha   90.00
_cell.angle_beta   90.00
_cell.angle_gamma   90.00
#
_symmetry.space_group_name_H-M   'P 1'
#
loop_
_entity.id
_entity.type
_entity.pdbx_description
1 polymer ?
#
loop_
_entity_poly.entity_id
_entity_poly.type
_entity_poly.pdbx_seq_one_letter_code
_entity_poly.pdbx_strand_id
1 'polypeptide(L)'
;VSGGELSRILLAIKTVLADKEDTPTLIFDEIDSGISGITAGKVAEKLHIIGQKRQVICITHLPQIAAAADAHYLIQKQTDQTTTKTGIFPLDEDASVGELARLLGGAQVTKNILDSAKEMKEMAKRV
;
A
#
# COMPACT_ATOMS: atom_id res chain seq x y z
N VAL A 1 -4.28 12.11 19.28
CA VAL A 1 -4.57 11.16 18.19
C VAL A 1 -3.55 11.41 17.09
N SER A 2 -2.84 10.37 16.67
CA SER A 2 -1.89 10.46 15.56
C SER A 2 -2.63 10.51 14.21
N GLY A 3 -1.95 10.98 13.16
CA GLY A 3 -2.48 10.97 11.81
C GLY A 3 -2.85 9.56 11.33
N GLY A 4 -2.04 8.56 11.70
CA GLY A 4 -2.31 7.17 11.36
C GLY A 4 -3.55 6.61 12.05
N GLU A 5 -3.75 6.90 13.33
CA GLU A 5 -4.95 6.49 14.06
C GLU A 5 -6.20 7.10 13.45
N LEU A 6 -6.16 8.40 13.15
CA LEU A 6 -7.28 9.10 12.53
C LEU A 6 -7.62 8.51 11.15
N SER A 7 -6.60 8.22 10.33
CA SER A 7 -6.81 7.60 9.01
C SER A 7 -7.45 6.22 9.12
N ARG A 8 -7.05 5.42 10.12
CA ARG A 8 -7.63 4.09 10.34
C ARG A 8 -9.07 4.16 10.86
N ILE A 9 -9.37 5.13 11.73
CA ILE A 9 -10.75 5.40 12.18
C ILE A 9 -11.62 5.77 10.97
N LEU A 10 -11.13 6.65 10.12
CA LEU A 10 -11.83 7.05 8.89
C LEU A 10 -12.07 5.84 7.97
N LEU A 11 -11.05 4.98 7.80
CA LEU A 11 -11.19 3.74 7.01
C LEU A 11 -12.30 2.85 7.57
N ALA A 12 -12.36 2.66 8.89
CA ALA A 12 -13.40 1.86 9.53
C ALA A 12 -14.80 2.43 9.27
N ILE A 13 -14.96 3.75 9.42
CA ILE A 13 -16.22 4.44 9.15
C ILE A 13 -16.62 4.28 7.68
N LYS A 14 -15.69 4.49 6.76
CA LYS A 14 -15.92 4.35 5.30
C LYS A 14 -16.27 2.92 4.90
N THR A 15 -15.70 1.93 5.60
CA THR A 15 -16.05 0.52 5.37
C THR A 15 -17.51 0.24 5.76
N VAL A 16 -17.95 0.75 6.90
CA VAL A 16 -19.33 0.59 7.36
C VAL A 16 -20.32 1.30 6.45
N LEU A 17 -19.96 2.47 5.94
CA LEU A 17 -20.83 3.31 5.10
C LEU A 17 -20.68 3.04 3.60
N ALA A 18 -19.91 2.03 3.21
CA ALA A 18 -19.53 1.79 1.81
C ALA A 18 -20.72 1.71 0.84
N ASP A 19 -21.84 1.14 1.29
CA ASP A 19 -23.04 1.00 0.46
C ASP A 19 -23.95 2.24 0.46
N LYS A 20 -23.66 3.20 1.32
CA LYS A 20 -24.51 4.39 1.52
C LYS A 20 -23.89 5.70 1.06
N GLU A 21 -22.59 5.69 0.81
CA GLU A 21 -21.87 6.88 0.33
C GLU A 21 -21.58 6.77 -1.16
N ASP A 22 -21.66 7.90 -1.83
CA ASP A 22 -21.46 8.02 -3.27
C ASP A 22 -20.12 8.68 -3.63
N THR A 23 -19.17 8.66 -2.71
CA THR A 23 -17.83 9.22 -2.92
C THR A 23 -17.03 8.33 -3.86
N PRO A 24 -16.65 8.79 -5.06
CA PRO A 24 -16.01 7.93 -6.05
C PRO A 24 -14.57 7.58 -5.74
N THR A 25 -13.84 8.46 -5.05
CA THR A 25 -12.41 8.28 -4.77
C THR A 25 -12.10 8.61 -3.31
N LEU A 26 -11.34 7.73 -2.66
CA LEU A 26 -10.83 7.93 -1.31
C LEU A 26 -9.31 7.92 -1.33
N ILE A 27 -8.70 8.85 -0.61
CA ILE A 27 -7.25 8.96 -0.49
C ILE A 27 -6.88 8.78 0.98
N PHE A 28 -6.02 7.78 1.24
CA PHE A 28 -5.49 7.51 2.58
C PHE A 28 -3.99 7.76 2.60
N ASP A 29 -3.58 8.72 3.41
CA ASP A 29 -2.18 9.00 3.72
C ASP A 29 -1.92 8.65 5.18
N GLU A 30 -0.71 8.17 5.48
CA GLU A 30 -0.29 7.78 6.83
C GLU A 30 -1.14 6.68 7.49
N ILE A 31 -1.91 5.90 6.74
CA ILE A 31 -2.78 4.86 7.28
C ILE A 31 -2.00 3.75 7.99
N ASP A 32 -0.75 3.57 7.62
CA ASP A 32 0.17 2.56 8.15
C ASP A 32 1.09 3.07 9.26
N SER A 33 0.94 4.32 9.67
CA SER A 33 1.75 4.91 10.73
C SER A 33 1.49 4.23 12.07
N GLY A 34 2.54 3.75 12.72
CA GLY A 34 2.48 3.15 14.06
C GLY A 34 1.95 1.71 14.11
N ILE A 35 1.79 1.03 12.98
CA ILE A 35 1.35 -0.36 12.93
C ILE A 35 2.40 -1.27 12.30
N SER A 36 2.25 -2.57 12.49
CA SER A 36 3.13 -3.60 11.96
C SER A 36 2.33 -4.76 11.34
N GLY A 37 3.03 -5.77 10.87
CA GLY A 37 2.59 -6.84 9.98
C GLY A 37 1.14 -7.30 10.07
N ILE A 38 0.69 -7.82 11.24
CA ILE A 38 -0.66 -8.39 11.37
C ILE A 38 -1.74 -7.31 11.21
N THR A 39 -1.56 -6.16 11.86
CA THR A 39 -2.50 -5.04 11.75
C THR A 39 -2.50 -4.46 10.35
N ALA A 40 -1.33 -4.36 9.72
CA ALA A 40 -1.22 -3.91 8.32
C ALA A 40 -1.98 -4.82 7.36
N GLY A 41 -1.95 -6.14 7.58
CA GLY A 41 -2.74 -7.09 6.80
C GLY A 41 -4.24 -6.83 6.91
N LYS A 42 -4.74 -6.54 8.10
CA LYS A 42 -6.16 -6.21 8.32
C LYS A 42 -6.55 -4.89 7.65
N VAL A 43 -5.69 -3.89 7.71
CA VAL A 43 -5.89 -2.62 7.00
C VAL A 43 -5.97 -2.87 5.50
N ALA A 44 -5.06 -3.68 4.96
CA ALA A 44 -5.04 -4.04 3.54
C ALA A 44 -6.35 -4.71 3.10
N GLU A 45 -6.90 -5.62 3.90
CA GLU A 45 -8.19 -6.27 3.62
C GLU A 45 -9.32 -5.24 3.51
N LYS A 46 -9.38 -4.28 4.41
CA LYS A 46 -10.41 -3.24 4.40
C LYS A 46 -10.27 -2.31 3.19
N LEU A 47 -9.05 -1.94 2.85
CA LEU A 47 -8.78 -1.15 1.65
C LEU A 47 -9.21 -1.90 0.39
N HIS A 48 -8.94 -3.18 0.32
CA HIS A 48 -9.34 -4.03 -0.81
C HIS A 48 -10.88 -4.08 -0.96
N ILE A 49 -11.60 -4.27 0.14
CA ILE A 49 -13.07 -4.29 0.14
C ILE A 49 -13.65 -2.98 -0.41
N ILE A 50 -13.17 -1.86 0.08
CA ILE A 50 -13.62 -0.54 -0.39
C ILE A 50 -13.24 -0.35 -1.86
N GLY A 51 -12.05 -0.79 -2.26
CA GLY A 51 -11.51 -0.65 -3.61
C GLY A 51 -12.29 -1.41 -4.68
N GLN A 52 -13.13 -2.36 -4.29
CA GLN A 52 -13.98 -3.09 -5.25
C GLN A 52 -15.12 -2.23 -5.83
N LYS A 53 -15.56 -1.22 -5.08
CA LYS A 53 -16.68 -0.36 -5.47
C LYS A 53 -16.28 1.07 -5.81
N ARG A 54 -15.09 1.48 -5.44
CA ARG A 54 -14.60 2.84 -5.67
C ARG A 54 -13.09 2.87 -5.81
N GLN A 55 -12.55 3.96 -6.31
CA GLN A 55 -11.11 4.14 -6.38
C GLN A 55 -10.53 4.44 -5.00
N VAL A 56 -9.53 3.68 -4.60
CA VAL A 56 -8.76 3.94 -3.38
C VAL A 56 -7.33 4.24 -3.76
N ILE A 57 -6.84 5.39 -3.30
CA ILE A 57 -5.43 5.76 -3.43
C ILE A 57 -4.83 5.74 -2.03
N CYS A 58 -3.80 4.93 -1.84
CA CYS A 58 -3.15 4.76 -0.54
C CYS A 58 -1.66 5.00 -0.67
N ILE A 59 -1.10 5.82 0.21
CA ILE A 59 0.33 6.06 0.32
C ILE A 59 0.83 5.23 1.50
N THR A 60 1.74 4.31 1.23
CA THR A 60 2.22 3.35 2.24
C THR A 60 3.70 3.04 2.10
N HIS A 61 4.33 2.67 3.20
CA HIS A 61 5.68 2.12 3.24
C HIS A 61 5.69 0.65 3.68
N LEU A 62 4.52 0.05 3.90
CA LEU A 62 4.42 -1.34 4.34
C LEU A 62 4.10 -2.28 3.18
N PRO A 63 4.88 -3.35 3.01
CA PRO A 63 4.68 -4.29 1.91
C PRO A 63 3.32 -5.00 1.97
N GLN A 64 2.77 -5.25 3.15
CA GLN A 64 1.46 -5.88 3.31
C GLN A 64 0.34 -5.08 2.64
N ILE A 65 0.42 -3.76 2.73
CA ILE A 65 -0.58 -2.87 2.12
C ILE A 65 -0.32 -2.73 0.63
N ALA A 66 0.94 -2.52 0.24
CA ALA A 66 1.31 -2.40 -1.17
C ALA A 66 0.98 -3.66 -1.98
N ALA A 67 1.15 -4.84 -1.38
CA ALA A 67 0.84 -6.12 -2.04
C ALA A 67 -0.64 -6.28 -2.39
N ALA A 68 -1.53 -5.62 -1.65
CA ALA A 68 -2.97 -5.70 -1.88
C ALA A 68 -3.46 -4.77 -3.00
N ALA A 69 -2.61 -3.93 -3.55
CA ALA A 69 -2.98 -2.97 -4.58
C ALA A 69 -3.24 -3.65 -5.92
N ASP A 70 -4.24 -3.17 -6.64
CA ASP A 70 -4.49 -3.56 -8.04
C ASP A 70 -3.49 -2.87 -8.98
N ALA A 71 -3.09 -1.65 -8.65
CA ALA A 71 -2.07 -0.90 -9.36
C ALA A 71 -1.04 -0.37 -8.36
N HIS A 72 0.24 -0.59 -8.64
CA HIS A 72 1.35 -0.22 -7.76
C HIS A 72 2.21 0.84 -8.43
N TYR A 73 2.48 1.93 -7.71
CA TYR A 73 3.33 3.02 -8.15
C TYR A 73 4.47 3.23 -7.15
N LEU A 74 5.64 3.52 -7.67
CA LEU A 74 6.80 3.87 -6.85
C LEU A 74 6.97 5.39 -6.83
N ILE A 75 7.07 5.95 -5.63
CA ILE A 75 7.47 7.33 -5.44
C ILE A 75 8.97 7.35 -5.18
N GLN A 76 9.71 8.06 -6.02
CA GLN A 76 11.16 8.11 -5.94
C GLN A 76 11.65 9.55 -6.04
N LYS A 77 12.52 9.93 -5.10
CA LYS A 77 13.22 11.20 -5.15
C LYS A 77 14.53 11.03 -5.91
N GLN A 78 14.73 11.87 -6.90
CA GLN A 78 15.99 11.97 -7.63
C GLN A 78 16.65 13.30 -7.27
N THR A 79 17.82 13.22 -6.67
CA THR A 79 18.59 14.41 -6.29
C THR A 79 19.77 14.54 -7.23
N ASP A 80 19.80 15.64 -7.95
CA ASP A 80 20.96 16.08 -8.70
C ASP A 80 21.72 17.17 -7.90
N GLN A 81 22.84 17.69 -8.37
CA GLN A 81 23.70 18.62 -7.64
C GLN A 81 23.00 19.92 -7.21
N THR A 82 21.90 20.30 -7.83
CA THR A 82 21.21 21.57 -7.61
C THR A 82 19.72 21.43 -7.31
N THR A 83 19.07 20.31 -7.67
CA THR A 83 17.61 20.15 -7.54
C THR A 83 17.23 18.74 -7.11
N THR A 84 16.17 18.65 -6.32
CA THR A 84 15.51 17.38 -5.97
C THR A 84 14.18 17.31 -6.71
N LYS A 85 13.99 16.26 -7.49
CA LYS A 85 12.73 15.98 -8.19
C LYS A 85 12.11 14.72 -7.64
N THR A 86 10.81 14.75 -7.43
CA THR A 86 10.02 13.57 -7.05
C THR A 86 9.30 13.06 -8.28
N GLY A 87 9.50 11.78 -8.61
CA GLY A 87 8.79 11.10 -9.68
C GLY A 87 7.84 10.04 -9.14
N ILE A 88 6.78 9.77 -9.89
CA ILE A 88 5.83 8.68 -9.63
C ILE A 88 5.87 7.76 -10.84
N PHE A 89 6.21 6.50 -10.62
CA PHE A 89 6.43 5.53 -11.69
C PHE A 89 5.48 4.34 -11.54
N PRO A 90 4.70 4.00 -12.57
CA PRO A 90 3.91 2.77 -12.54
C PRO A 90 4.84 1.55 -12.58
N LEU A 91 4.52 0.54 -11.77
CA LEU A 91 5.27 -0.70 -11.70
C LEU A 91 4.48 -1.82 -12.38
N ASP A 92 5.15 -2.56 -13.26
CA ASP A 92 4.60 -3.82 -13.77
C ASP A 92 4.69 -4.91 -12.68
N GLU A 93 4.22 -6.10 -12.97
CA GLU A 93 4.17 -7.19 -11.98
C GLU A 93 5.56 -7.52 -11.41
N ASP A 94 6.56 -7.65 -12.27
CA ASP A 94 7.93 -7.96 -11.83
C ASP A 94 8.55 -6.82 -11.02
N ALA A 95 8.37 -5.59 -11.46
CA ALA A 95 8.87 -4.42 -10.75
C ALA A 95 8.16 -4.24 -9.40
N SER A 96 6.86 -4.55 -9.32
CA SER A 96 6.10 -4.52 -8.08
C SER A 96 6.63 -5.55 -7.08
N VAL A 97 6.87 -6.78 -7.52
CA VAL A 97 7.50 -7.83 -6.69
C VAL A 97 8.87 -7.37 -6.20
N GLY A 98 9.68 -6.78 -7.07
CA GLY A 98 11.00 -6.24 -6.71
C GLY A 98 10.90 -5.16 -5.63
N GLU A 99 9.95 -4.25 -5.73
CA GLU A 99 9.74 -3.20 -4.73
C GLU A 99 9.25 -3.77 -3.39
N LEU A 100 8.34 -4.74 -3.41
CA LEU A 100 7.91 -5.44 -2.20
C LEU A 100 9.09 -6.14 -1.53
N ALA A 101 9.94 -6.79 -2.31
CA ALA A 101 11.15 -7.42 -1.79
C ALA A 101 12.09 -6.41 -1.14
N ARG A 102 12.25 -5.22 -1.74
CA ARG A 102 13.04 -4.13 -1.17
C ARG A 102 12.44 -3.66 0.17
N LEU A 103 11.14 -3.51 0.25
CA LEU A 103 10.45 -3.13 1.49
C LEU A 103 10.61 -4.20 2.59
N LEU A 104 10.64 -5.48 2.23
CA LEU A 104 10.84 -6.58 3.16
C LEU A 104 12.29 -6.72 3.62
N GLY A 105 13.23 -6.65 2.69
CA GLY A 105 14.64 -6.98 2.93
C GLY A 105 15.58 -5.80 3.07
N GLY A 106 15.14 -4.60 2.78
CA GLY A 106 15.99 -3.41 2.81
C GLY A 106 17.05 -3.45 1.72
N ALA A 107 18.32 -3.22 2.11
CA ALA A 107 19.43 -3.07 1.16
C ALA A 107 19.83 -4.38 0.47
N GLN A 108 19.48 -5.54 1.04
CA GLN A 108 19.85 -6.85 0.50
C GLN A 108 18.61 -7.67 0.18
N VAL A 109 18.36 -7.84 -1.12
CA VAL A 109 17.24 -8.65 -1.61
C VAL A 109 17.78 -10.01 -2.02
N THR A 110 17.43 -11.05 -1.24
CA THR A 110 17.78 -12.44 -1.51
C THR A 110 16.68 -13.13 -2.30
N LYS A 111 16.97 -14.33 -2.84
CA LYS A 111 15.97 -15.16 -3.49
C LYS A 111 14.78 -15.47 -2.58
N ASN A 112 15.04 -15.77 -1.31
CA ASN A 112 13.99 -16.07 -0.34
C ASN A 112 13.07 -14.86 -0.10
N ILE A 113 13.63 -13.66 -0.08
CA ILE A 113 12.85 -12.41 0.05
C ILE A 113 11.99 -12.18 -1.20
N LEU A 114 12.53 -12.43 -2.39
CA LEU A 114 11.75 -12.34 -3.64
C LEU A 114 10.60 -13.34 -3.66
N ASP A 115 10.85 -14.57 -3.23
CA ASP A 115 9.81 -15.60 -3.15
C ASP A 115 8.72 -15.21 -2.13
N SER A 116 9.12 -14.64 -0.99
CA SER A 116 8.19 -14.11 0.01
C SER A 116 7.34 -12.97 -0.54
N ALA A 117 7.94 -12.07 -1.32
CA ALA A 117 7.22 -10.97 -1.95
C ALA A 117 6.17 -11.47 -2.95
N LYS A 118 6.52 -12.47 -3.77
CA LYS A 118 5.59 -13.12 -4.69
C LYS A 118 4.42 -13.77 -3.97
N GLU A 119 4.72 -14.53 -2.92
CA GLU A 119 3.72 -15.19 -2.09
C GLU A 119 2.76 -14.18 -1.46
N MET A 120 3.29 -13.08 -0.94
CA MET A 120 2.50 -12.01 -0.35
C MET A 120 1.48 -11.42 -1.35
N LYS A 121 1.90 -11.18 -2.58
CA LYS A 121 1.01 -10.70 -3.64
C LYS A 121 -0.07 -11.72 -4.00
N GLU A 122 0.30 -12.98 -4.10
CA GLU A 122 -0.66 -14.07 -4.40
C GLU A 122 -1.69 -14.22 -3.30
N MET A 123 -1.28 -14.16 -2.04
CA MET A 123 -2.17 -14.25 -0.89
C MET A 123 -3.14 -13.06 -0.84
N ALA A 124 -2.69 -11.87 -1.17
CA ALA A 124 -3.52 -10.67 -1.20
C ALA A 124 -4.64 -10.77 -2.24
N LYS A 125 -4.41 -11.47 -3.35
CA LYS A 125 -5.44 -11.68 -4.40
C LYS A 125 -6.55 -12.66 -4.01
N ARG A 126 -6.36 -13.44 -2.94
CA ARG A 126 -7.32 -14.44 -2.49
C ARG A 126 -8.35 -13.92 -1.48
N VAL A 127 -8.22 -12.68 -1.11
CA VAL A 127 -9.11 -12.05 -0.13
C VAL A 127 -10.38 -11.49 -0.79
#